data_7cc32125245ec0cc4375c804a512ff2e
#
_entry.id   7cc32125245ec0cc4375c804a512ff2e
#
_cell.length_a   1.000
_cell.length_b   1.000
_cell.length_c   1.000
_cell.angle_alpha   90.00
_cell.angle_beta   90.00
_cell.angle_gamma   90.00
#
_symmetry.space_group_name_H-M   'P 1'
#
loop_
_entity.id
_entity.type
_entity.pdbx_description
1 polymer ?
#
loop_
_entity_poly.entity_id
_entity_poly.type
_entity_poly.pdbx_seq_one_letter_code
_entity_poly.pdbx_strand_id
1 'polypeptide(L)'
;MEPLNVVLYQHDAGTAQALAANLSQHFPSVHLTRNREEIRPAIARYRAEALILDVEGSDARELEGLHNEFPGLYIVCTHRLANDELWTEALNQGAADLCVPWNTEDVVRSLTRERARRAAA
;
A
#
# COMPACT_ATOMS: atom_id res chain seq x y z
N MET A 1 -13.22 -11.39 13.09
CA MET A 1 -12.51 -10.87 11.89
C MET A 1 -11.15 -10.35 12.33
N GLU A 2 -10.09 -10.84 11.74
CA GLU A 2 -8.76 -10.37 12.06
C GLU A 2 -8.50 -9.00 11.42
N PRO A 3 -7.82 -8.10 12.13
CA PRO A 3 -7.45 -6.81 11.53
C PRO A 3 -6.45 -7.00 10.40
N LEU A 4 -6.54 -6.13 9.41
CA LEU A 4 -5.59 -6.10 8.32
C LEU A 4 -4.34 -5.34 8.78
N ASN A 5 -3.16 -5.96 8.70
CA ASN A 5 -1.89 -5.32 9.02
C ASN A 5 -1.39 -4.59 7.79
N VAL A 6 -1.17 -3.30 7.93
CA VAL A 6 -0.81 -2.42 6.81
C VAL A 6 0.55 -1.80 7.04
N VAL A 7 1.43 -1.88 6.04
CA VAL A 7 2.68 -1.13 5.99
C VAL A 7 2.50 0.00 4.99
N LEU A 8 2.98 1.19 5.33
CA LEU A 8 2.82 2.39 4.53
C LEU A 8 4.18 3.04 4.25
N TYR A 9 4.44 3.32 2.99
CA TYR A 9 5.57 4.14 2.58
C TYR A 9 5.12 5.26 1.66
N GLN A 10 5.49 6.50 2.02
CA GLN A 10 5.32 7.70 1.19
C GLN A 10 6.62 8.49 1.25
N HIS A 11 7.07 9.01 0.13
CA HIS A 11 8.28 9.83 0.08
C HIS A 11 8.13 11.13 0.89
N ASP A 12 6.97 11.78 0.76
CA ASP A 12 6.71 13.03 1.50
C ASP A 12 6.22 12.71 2.91
N ALA A 13 6.96 13.22 3.91
CA ALA A 13 6.66 12.95 5.32
C ALA A 13 5.29 13.46 5.75
N GLY A 14 4.89 14.63 5.27
CA GLY A 14 3.56 15.21 5.58
C GLY A 14 2.43 14.35 5.03
N THR A 15 2.56 13.91 3.78
CA THR A 15 1.62 13.01 3.14
C THR A 15 1.55 11.68 3.88
N ALA A 16 2.71 11.14 4.26
CA ALA A 16 2.80 9.88 5.01
C ALA A 16 2.04 9.96 6.33
N GLN A 17 2.27 11.03 7.09
CA GLN A 17 1.63 11.20 8.39
C GLN A 17 0.11 11.38 8.26
N ALA A 18 -0.34 12.18 7.29
CA ALA A 18 -1.76 12.40 7.06
C ALA A 18 -2.47 11.11 6.66
N LEU A 19 -1.86 10.35 5.75
CA LEU A 19 -2.42 9.09 5.30
C LEU A 19 -2.45 8.06 6.42
N ALA A 20 -1.37 7.96 7.20
CA ALA A 20 -1.31 7.06 8.35
C ALA A 20 -2.38 7.39 9.39
N ALA A 21 -2.57 8.67 9.70
CA ALA A 21 -3.58 9.12 10.66
C ALA A 21 -4.99 8.74 10.21
N ASN A 22 -5.30 8.97 8.93
CA ASN A 22 -6.60 8.61 8.39
C ASN A 22 -6.83 7.10 8.36
N LEU A 23 -5.83 6.34 7.93
CA LEU A 23 -5.93 4.88 7.88
C LEU A 23 -6.08 4.27 9.28
N SER A 24 -5.44 4.86 10.29
CA SER A 24 -5.52 4.36 11.66
C SER A 24 -6.91 4.46 12.27
N GLN A 25 -7.80 5.27 11.70
CA GLN A 25 -9.19 5.33 12.12
C GLN A 25 -9.99 4.10 11.64
N HIS A 26 -9.50 3.41 10.63
CA HIS A 26 -10.19 2.27 10.01
C HIS A 26 -9.47 0.95 10.23
N PHE A 27 -8.16 0.98 10.44
CA PHE A 27 -7.31 -0.20 10.59
C PHE A 27 -6.45 -0.03 11.84
N PRO A 28 -6.49 -0.98 12.79
CA PRO A 28 -5.75 -0.83 14.05
C PRO A 28 -4.24 -1.01 13.91
N SER A 29 -3.77 -1.64 12.83
CA SER A 29 -2.35 -1.93 12.61
C SER A 29 -1.85 -1.27 11.34
N VAL A 30 -1.41 -0.02 11.45
CA VAL A 30 -0.79 0.74 10.36
C VAL A 30 0.62 1.10 10.78
N HIS A 31 1.61 0.65 10.00
CA HIS A 31 3.03 0.82 10.31
C HIS A 31 3.69 1.69 9.25
N LEU A 32 4.06 2.91 9.63
CA LEU A 32 4.71 3.87 8.75
C LEU A 32 6.21 3.58 8.68
N THR A 33 6.75 3.47 7.45
CA THR A 33 8.19 3.35 7.24
C THR A 33 8.77 4.69 6.82
N ARG A 34 10.04 4.93 7.15
CA ARG A 34 10.72 6.21 6.89
C ARG A 34 11.36 6.26 5.51
N ASN A 35 11.76 5.12 4.98
CA ASN A 35 12.46 5.03 3.71
C ASN A 35 12.17 3.68 3.05
N ARG A 36 12.65 3.53 1.81
CA ARG A 36 12.37 2.32 1.04
C ARG A 36 13.08 1.09 1.61
N GLU A 37 14.22 1.27 2.24
CA GLU A 37 14.97 0.16 2.85
C GLU A 37 14.22 -0.48 4.02
N GLU A 38 13.31 0.26 4.67
CA GLU A 38 12.52 -0.26 5.77
C GLU A 38 11.30 -1.08 5.33
N ILE A 39 10.91 -1.00 4.06
CA ILE A 39 9.67 -1.63 3.57
C ILE A 39 9.70 -3.14 3.77
N ARG A 40 10.71 -3.82 3.24
CA ARG A 40 10.79 -5.29 3.34
C ARG A 40 10.90 -5.78 4.78
N PRO A 41 11.78 -5.21 5.61
CA PRO A 41 11.82 -5.60 7.02
C PRO A 41 10.50 -5.37 7.75
N ALA A 42 9.78 -4.28 7.45
CA ALA A 42 8.50 -3.99 8.08
C ALA A 42 7.43 -5.01 7.68
N ILE A 43 7.36 -5.37 6.40
CA ILE A 43 6.42 -6.39 5.93
C ILE A 43 6.64 -7.70 6.68
N ALA A 44 7.88 -8.12 6.80
CA ALA A 44 8.23 -9.36 7.50
C ALA A 44 7.95 -9.26 9.00
N ARG A 45 8.38 -8.17 9.64
CA ARG A 45 8.24 -7.98 11.08
C ARG A 45 6.79 -7.95 11.54
N TYR A 46 5.96 -7.21 10.83
CA TYR A 46 4.56 -7.02 11.20
C TYR A 46 3.61 -8.00 10.52
N ARG A 47 4.15 -8.91 9.71
CA ARG A 47 3.35 -9.85 8.90
C ARG A 47 2.28 -9.10 8.13
N ALA A 48 2.71 -8.08 7.41
CA ALA A 48 1.79 -7.21 6.70
C ALA A 48 1.03 -7.97 5.61
N GLU A 49 -0.25 -7.68 5.52
CA GLU A 49 -1.14 -8.25 4.50
C GLU A 49 -1.39 -7.24 3.40
N ALA A 50 -1.13 -5.96 3.68
CA ALA A 50 -1.27 -4.89 2.72
C ALA A 50 -0.09 -3.91 2.80
N LEU A 51 0.25 -3.33 1.67
CA LEU A 51 1.28 -2.31 1.54
C LEU A 51 0.71 -1.14 0.75
N ILE A 52 0.85 0.06 1.30
CA ILE A 52 0.61 1.29 0.54
C ILE A 52 1.97 1.79 0.08
N LEU A 53 2.19 1.78 -1.22
CA LEU A 53 3.52 2.06 -1.80
C LEU A 53 3.48 3.28 -2.70
N ASP A 54 4.26 4.29 -2.34
CA ASP A 54 4.51 5.44 -3.21
C ASP A 54 5.42 4.98 -4.37
N VAL A 55 4.90 5.02 -5.59
CA VAL A 55 5.65 4.57 -6.77
C VAL A 55 6.31 5.71 -7.53
N GLU A 56 6.14 6.96 -7.08
CA GLU A 56 6.84 8.08 -7.70
C GLU A 56 8.33 7.96 -7.41
N GLY A 57 9.14 8.12 -8.46
CA GLY A 57 10.58 8.03 -8.33
C GLY A 57 11.10 6.62 -8.03
N SER A 58 10.24 5.60 -8.04
CA SER A 58 10.69 4.24 -7.85
C SER A 58 11.11 3.59 -9.16
N ASP A 59 11.97 2.58 -9.05
CA ASP A 59 12.28 1.69 -10.15
C ASP A 59 11.06 0.77 -10.36
N ALA A 60 10.68 0.56 -11.62
CA ALA A 60 9.59 -0.38 -11.98
C ALA A 60 9.81 -1.77 -11.38
N ARG A 61 11.06 -2.16 -11.16
CA ARG A 61 11.41 -3.45 -10.59
C ARG A 61 11.05 -3.58 -9.12
N GLU A 62 10.92 -2.46 -8.40
CA GLU A 62 10.60 -2.50 -6.97
C GLU A 62 9.24 -3.13 -6.71
N LEU A 63 8.22 -2.65 -7.43
CA LEU A 63 6.85 -3.17 -7.28
C LEU A 63 6.79 -4.65 -7.66
N GLU A 64 7.34 -4.99 -8.80
CA GLU A 64 7.36 -6.37 -9.28
C GLU A 64 8.13 -7.28 -8.31
N GLY A 65 9.27 -6.81 -7.79
CA GLY A 65 10.06 -7.53 -6.81
C GLY A 65 9.30 -7.79 -5.52
N LEU A 66 8.58 -6.78 -5.01
CA LEU A 66 7.77 -6.92 -3.81
C LEU A 66 6.62 -7.92 -4.03
N HIS A 67 5.97 -7.83 -5.17
CA HIS A 67 4.89 -8.76 -5.52
C HIS A 67 5.39 -10.21 -5.59
N ASN A 68 6.56 -10.43 -6.17
CA ASN A 68 7.14 -11.76 -6.30
C ASN A 68 7.65 -12.30 -4.96
N GLU A 69 8.24 -11.44 -4.15
CA GLU A 69 8.79 -11.83 -2.83
C GLU A 69 7.68 -12.11 -1.81
N PHE A 70 6.57 -11.35 -1.90
CA PHE A 70 5.44 -11.48 -0.96
C PHE A 70 4.16 -11.71 -1.77
N PRO A 71 3.93 -12.92 -2.30
CA PRO A 71 2.83 -13.16 -3.25
C PRO A 71 1.43 -12.98 -2.68
N GLY A 72 1.28 -13.04 -1.36
CA GLY A 72 -0.01 -12.79 -0.71
C GLY A 72 -0.25 -11.33 -0.32
N LEU A 73 0.72 -10.46 -0.59
CA LEU A 73 0.64 -9.06 -0.18
C LEU A 73 -0.27 -8.27 -1.12
N TYR A 74 -1.22 -7.54 -0.54
CA TYR A 74 -2.11 -6.66 -1.28
C TYR A 74 -1.46 -5.29 -1.40
N ILE A 75 -1.06 -4.90 -2.61
CA ILE A 75 -0.30 -3.66 -2.82
C ILE A 75 -1.19 -2.60 -3.45
N VAL A 76 -1.39 -1.49 -2.73
CA VAL A 76 -2.04 -0.29 -3.26
C VAL A 76 -0.94 0.73 -3.52
N CYS A 77 -0.78 1.11 -4.78
CA CYS A 77 0.21 2.12 -5.16
C CYS A 77 -0.38 3.50 -5.06
N THR A 78 0.46 4.50 -4.79
CA THR A 78 0.07 5.90 -4.86
C THR A 78 0.95 6.66 -5.83
N HIS A 79 0.35 7.61 -6.53
CA HIS A 79 1.04 8.50 -7.44
C HIS A 79 0.19 9.76 -7.58
N ARG A 80 0.82 10.95 -7.59
CA ARG A 80 0.09 12.21 -7.68
C ARG A 80 -0.71 12.35 -8.97
N LEU A 81 -0.25 11.74 -10.05
CA LEU A 81 -0.96 11.79 -11.34
C LEU A 81 -2.02 10.70 -11.47
N ALA A 82 -1.76 9.51 -10.98
CA ALA A 82 -2.68 8.35 -10.94
C ALA A 82 -3.60 8.24 -12.17
N ASN A 83 -3.05 8.45 -13.37
CA ASN A 83 -3.81 8.37 -14.62
C ASN A 83 -3.98 6.92 -15.08
N ASP A 84 -4.80 6.72 -16.13
CA ASP A 84 -5.11 5.37 -16.64
C ASP A 84 -3.87 4.59 -17.08
N GLU A 85 -2.91 5.28 -17.69
CA GLU A 85 -1.67 4.65 -18.15
C GLU A 85 -0.85 4.10 -16.97
N LEU A 86 -0.67 4.92 -15.93
CA LEU A 86 0.04 4.52 -14.72
C LEU A 86 -0.71 3.43 -13.96
N TRP A 87 -2.04 3.51 -13.94
CA TRP A 87 -2.89 2.50 -13.31
C TRP A 87 -2.69 1.13 -13.98
N THR A 88 -2.76 1.09 -15.32
CA THR A 88 -2.55 -0.13 -16.09
C THR A 88 -1.16 -0.71 -15.84
N GLU A 89 -0.14 0.15 -15.86
CA GLU A 89 1.24 -0.27 -15.61
C GLU A 89 1.41 -0.87 -14.21
N ALA A 90 0.85 -0.21 -13.19
CA ALA A 90 0.93 -0.71 -11.82
C ALA A 90 0.26 -2.08 -11.67
N LEU A 91 -0.92 -2.25 -12.24
CA LEU A 91 -1.62 -3.54 -12.21
C LEU A 91 -0.82 -4.64 -12.90
N ASN A 92 -0.19 -4.33 -14.03
CA ASN A 92 0.65 -5.29 -14.75
C ASN A 92 1.86 -5.72 -13.93
N GLN A 93 2.33 -4.89 -13.02
CA GLN A 93 3.46 -5.19 -12.16
C GLN A 93 3.06 -5.87 -10.84
N GLY A 94 1.78 -6.09 -10.62
CA GLY A 94 1.29 -6.82 -9.47
C GLY A 94 0.55 -6.00 -8.42
N ALA A 95 0.34 -4.70 -8.66
CA ALA A 95 -0.47 -3.90 -7.75
C ALA A 95 -1.94 -4.25 -7.87
N ALA A 96 -2.66 -4.11 -6.78
CA ALA A 96 -4.10 -4.29 -6.78
C ALA A 96 -4.84 -3.01 -7.17
N ASP A 97 -4.21 -1.85 -6.95
CA ASP A 97 -4.84 -0.56 -7.21
C ASP A 97 -3.79 0.55 -7.29
N LEU A 98 -4.22 1.70 -7.83
CA LEU A 98 -3.42 2.92 -7.86
C LEU A 98 -4.32 4.09 -7.49
N CYS A 99 -3.92 4.85 -6.48
CA CYS A 99 -4.69 5.98 -5.95
C CYS A 99 -3.82 7.23 -5.88
N VAL A 100 -4.44 8.41 -5.86
CA VAL A 100 -3.71 9.61 -5.49
C VAL A 100 -3.52 9.63 -3.96
N PRO A 101 -2.37 10.09 -3.44
CA PRO A 101 -2.06 9.93 -2.02
C PRO A 101 -2.94 10.77 -1.07
N TRP A 102 -3.59 11.81 -1.55
CA TRP A 102 -4.50 12.61 -0.72
C TRP A 102 -5.94 12.11 -0.74
N ASN A 103 -6.28 11.16 -1.61
CA ASN A 103 -7.61 10.56 -1.66
C ASN A 103 -7.67 9.33 -0.73
N THR A 104 -7.72 9.61 0.57
CA THR A 104 -7.73 8.56 1.58
C THR A 104 -8.97 7.68 1.50
N GLU A 105 -10.10 8.21 1.02
CA GLU A 105 -11.32 7.41 0.83
C GLU A 105 -11.11 6.25 -0.15
N ASP A 106 -10.41 6.50 -1.25
CA ASP A 106 -10.14 5.46 -2.24
C ASP A 106 -9.20 4.41 -1.67
N VAL A 107 -8.18 4.82 -0.92
CA VAL A 107 -7.26 3.89 -0.27
C VAL A 107 -8.01 3.04 0.75
N VAL A 108 -8.80 3.66 1.61
CA VAL A 108 -9.61 2.95 2.61
C VAL A 108 -10.57 1.97 1.94
N ARG A 109 -11.23 2.39 0.87
CA ARG A 109 -12.17 1.53 0.14
C ARG A 109 -11.48 0.30 -0.42
N SER A 110 -10.30 0.47 -1.02
CA SER A 110 -9.52 -0.64 -1.56
C SER A 110 -9.12 -1.63 -0.47
N LEU A 111 -8.60 -1.14 0.64
CA LEU A 111 -8.19 -1.98 1.76
C LEU A 111 -9.37 -2.66 2.44
N THR A 112 -10.51 -1.98 2.53
CA THR A 112 -11.72 -2.55 3.12
C THR A 112 -12.25 -3.72 2.29
N ARG A 113 -12.20 -3.60 0.97
CA ARG A 113 -12.57 -4.71 0.08
C ARG A 113 -11.66 -5.92 0.29
N GLU A 114 -10.36 -5.67 0.43
CA GLU A 114 -9.42 -6.77 0.66
C GLU A 114 -9.63 -7.43 2.02
N ARG A 115 -9.88 -6.63 3.06
CA ARG A 115 -10.19 -7.17 4.39
C ARG A 115 -11.42 -8.06 4.36
N ALA A 116 -12.47 -7.62 3.68
CA ALA A 116 -13.71 -8.39 3.54
C ALA A 116 -13.46 -9.68 2.74
N ARG A 117 -12.68 -9.61 1.67
CA ARG A 117 -12.33 -10.78 0.86
C ARG A 117 -11.57 -11.82 1.68
N ARG A 118 -10.63 -11.40 2.50
CA ARG A 118 -9.85 -12.31 3.38
C ARG A 118 -10.71 -12.94 4.45
N ALA A 119 -11.66 -12.19 5.00
CA ALA A 119 -12.57 -12.69 6.02
C ALA A 119 -13.54 -13.73 5.46
N ALA A 120 -13.87 -13.65 4.16
CA ALA A 120 -14.80 -14.57 3.49
C ALA A 120 -14.12 -15.86 3.01
N ALA A 121 -12.79 -15.88 2.98
CA ALA A 121 -12.02 -17.01 2.45
C ALA A 121 -11.98 -18.19 3.42
#